data_3101a04e468ef852563c734946776d2a
#
_entry.id   3101a04e468ef852563c734946776d2a
#
_cell.length_a   1.000
_cell.length_b   1.000
_cell.length_c   1.000
_cell.angle_alpha   90.00
_cell.angle_beta   90.00
_cell.angle_gamma   90.00
#
_symmetry.space_group_name_H-M   'P 1'
#
loop_
_entity.id
_entity.type
_entity.pdbx_description
1 polymer ?
#
loop_
_entity_poly.entity_id
_entity_poly.type
_entity_poly.pdbx_seq_one_letter_code
_entity_poly.pdbx_strand_id
1 'polypeptide(L)'
;VEALQVEIESLKSPHLAVHTVFFGGGTPSLLPPSAVAQILETIARCFHLLPDAEITLEANPGTVTLESLRALRAAGVNRLSLGMQSAQAEELHLLEREHSFLDVIHAVEWARRAGFTLLNLDLIYGLPSQSLERWQSNLEWALRLQPEHLSLYALSIEHGTPFSRWVGRGLMPAPDDDLAAAMLEWSAERLEQAGYAQYEISNWARDLPPSPPLESPRYACRHNLQYWLMQPYLGVGAGAHGYAGGYRYANVLRIRTYIERLRAARQRPFPLSPAAVHIHRQTLEDEMEEFMMLGLRLTRQGVSLETFHQRFGREAREIYGKSISRLCQDGLLEILEEEKRLRLTRRGRLLGNRVFREFLL
;
A
#
# COMPACT_ATOMS: atom_id res chain seq x y z
N VAL A 1 -9.03 -8.40 -19.68
CA VAL A 1 -8.72 -7.05 -20.18
C VAL A 1 -10.00 -6.37 -20.63
N GLU A 2 -10.74 -6.92 -21.62
CA GLU A 2 -11.98 -6.31 -22.16
C GLU A 2 -12.97 -5.85 -21.08
N ALA A 3 -13.23 -6.68 -20.07
CA ALA A 3 -14.10 -6.31 -18.97
C ALA A 3 -13.57 -5.13 -18.15
N LEU A 4 -12.26 -5.04 -17.91
CA LEU A 4 -11.64 -3.90 -17.27
C LEU A 4 -11.83 -2.62 -18.10
N GLN A 5 -11.65 -2.71 -19.43
CA GLN A 5 -11.84 -1.56 -20.32
C GLN A 5 -13.31 -1.09 -20.28
N VAL A 6 -14.28 -2.01 -20.33
CA VAL A 6 -15.72 -1.66 -20.19
C VAL A 6 -16.00 -0.99 -18.86
N GLU A 7 -15.39 -1.46 -17.74
CA GLU A 7 -15.55 -0.82 -16.44
C GLU A 7 -14.97 0.60 -16.43
N ILE A 8 -13.73 0.78 -16.92
CA ILE A 8 -13.07 2.09 -17.00
C ILE A 8 -13.91 3.05 -17.86
N GLU A 9 -14.43 2.58 -18.99
CA GLU A 9 -15.31 3.38 -19.87
C GLU A 9 -16.63 3.77 -19.21
N SER A 10 -17.19 2.89 -18.36
CA SER A 10 -18.43 3.18 -17.60
C SER A 10 -18.21 4.30 -16.55
N LEU A 11 -16.97 4.53 -16.12
CA LEU A 11 -16.56 5.54 -15.15
C LEU A 11 -16.00 6.81 -15.82
N LYS A 12 -16.09 6.92 -17.14
CA LYS A 12 -15.47 8.00 -17.91
C LYS A 12 -15.79 9.39 -17.33
N SER A 13 -14.73 10.15 -17.05
CA SER A 13 -14.77 11.52 -16.56
C SER A 13 -13.54 12.31 -17.04
N PRO A 14 -13.59 12.94 -18.23
CA PRO A 14 -12.43 13.57 -18.88
C PRO A 14 -11.78 14.70 -18.07
N HIS A 15 -12.51 15.28 -17.13
CA HIS A 15 -12.02 16.36 -16.26
C HIS A 15 -11.35 15.86 -14.99
N LEU A 16 -11.47 14.56 -14.68
CA LEU A 16 -10.85 13.98 -13.49
C LEU A 16 -9.36 13.76 -13.78
N ALA A 17 -8.51 14.49 -13.06
CA ALA A 17 -7.07 14.32 -13.13
C ALA A 17 -6.64 13.02 -12.41
N VAL A 18 -5.91 12.16 -13.09
CA VAL A 18 -5.34 10.91 -12.57
C VAL A 18 -3.84 11.08 -12.41
N HIS A 19 -3.38 11.14 -11.18
CA HIS A 19 -1.95 11.31 -10.85
C HIS A 19 -1.27 10.03 -10.37
N THR A 20 -2.04 8.97 -10.12
CA THR A 20 -1.49 7.63 -9.86
C THR A 20 -2.35 6.54 -10.50
N VAL A 21 -1.69 5.50 -11.01
CA VAL A 21 -2.31 4.24 -11.44
C VAL A 21 -1.53 3.11 -10.78
N PHE A 22 -2.24 2.14 -10.20
CA PHE A 22 -1.61 1.02 -9.51
C PHE A 22 -2.19 -0.30 -10.02
N PHE A 23 -1.35 -1.12 -10.63
CA PHE A 23 -1.67 -2.49 -11.00
C PHE A 23 -1.28 -3.42 -9.86
N GLY A 24 -2.28 -3.90 -9.12
CA GLY A 24 -2.10 -4.76 -7.95
C GLY A 24 -3.13 -5.87 -7.87
N GLY A 25 -2.90 -6.78 -6.91
CA GLY A 25 -3.78 -7.92 -6.68
C GLY A 25 -3.51 -9.11 -7.60
N GLY A 26 -3.35 -10.28 -6.99
CA GLY A 26 -2.87 -11.47 -7.69
C GLY A 26 -1.41 -11.31 -8.15
N THR A 27 -1.15 -11.40 -9.43
CA THR A 27 0.19 -11.23 -10.01
C THR A 27 0.10 -10.45 -11.32
N PRO A 28 0.09 -9.10 -11.28
CA PRO A 28 -0.08 -8.27 -12.48
C PRO A 28 0.99 -8.48 -13.56
N SER A 29 2.22 -8.87 -13.15
CA SER A 29 3.32 -9.17 -14.08
C SER A 29 3.09 -10.40 -14.98
N LEU A 30 2.05 -11.19 -14.74
CA LEU A 30 1.62 -12.27 -15.65
C LEU A 30 0.82 -11.74 -16.85
N LEU A 31 0.33 -10.50 -16.79
CA LEU A 31 -0.33 -9.89 -17.95
C LEU A 31 0.70 -9.60 -19.05
N PRO A 32 0.36 -9.88 -20.32
CA PRO A 32 1.18 -9.41 -21.43
C PRO A 32 1.34 -7.88 -21.36
N PRO A 33 2.54 -7.33 -21.62
CA PRO A 33 2.75 -5.86 -21.61
C PRO A 33 1.80 -5.09 -22.53
N SER A 34 1.38 -5.70 -23.65
CA SER A 34 0.36 -5.13 -24.55
C SER A 34 -1.01 -4.97 -23.86
N ALA A 35 -1.37 -5.86 -22.96
CA ALA A 35 -2.61 -5.74 -22.18
C ALA A 35 -2.55 -4.58 -21.18
N VAL A 36 -1.38 -4.37 -20.53
CA VAL A 36 -1.13 -3.22 -19.66
C VAL A 36 -1.21 -1.91 -20.46
N ALA A 37 -0.61 -1.87 -21.66
CA ALA A 37 -0.69 -0.72 -22.56
C ALA A 37 -2.15 -0.39 -22.93
N GLN A 38 -2.94 -1.37 -23.33
CA GLN A 38 -4.36 -1.19 -23.66
C GLN A 38 -5.18 -0.62 -22.50
N ILE A 39 -4.92 -1.08 -21.27
CA ILE A 39 -5.59 -0.55 -20.06
C ILE A 39 -5.20 0.91 -19.85
N LEU A 40 -3.90 1.25 -19.94
CA LEU A 40 -3.42 2.62 -19.78
C LEU A 40 -3.96 3.56 -20.86
N GLU A 41 -4.01 3.12 -22.11
CA GLU A 41 -4.65 3.86 -23.21
C GLU A 41 -6.13 4.12 -22.94
N THR A 42 -6.84 3.12 -22.38
CA THR A 42 -8.25 3.29 -22.02
C THR A 42 -8.40 4.30 -20.88
N ILE A 43 -7.53 4.26 -19.86
CA ILE A 43 -7.51 5.25 -18.77
C ILE A 43 -7.26 6.65 -19.35
N ALA A 44 -6.26 6.82 -20.20
CA ALA A 44 -5.92 8.12 -20.82
C ALA A 44 -7.05 8.68 -21.72
N ARG A 45 -7.83 7.80 -22.36
CA ARG A 45 -9.02 8.18 -23.15
C ARG A 45 -10.20 8.58 -22.28
N CYS A 46 -10.34 8.01 -21.10
CA CYS A 46 -11.50 8.20 -20.23
C CYS A 46 -11.30 9.29 -19.18
N PHE A 47 -10.05 9.57 -18.79
CA PHE A 47 -9.65 10.51 -17.74
C PHE A 47 -8.52 11.41 -18.20
N HIS A 48 -8.23 12.44 -17.44
CA HIS A 48 -7.05 13.28 -17.66
C HIS A 48 -5.86 12.63 -16.93
N LEU A 49 -5.20 11.66 -17.58
CA LEU A 49 -3.97 11.06 -17.05
C LEU A 49 -2.84 12.10 -17.14
N LEU A 50 -2.29 12.48 -15.97
CA LEU A 50 -1.23 13.50 -15.90
C LEU A 50 0.08 12.99 -16.51
N PRO A 51 0.88 13.84 -17.15
CA PRO A 51 2.15 13.44 -17.78
C PRO A 51 3.18 12.88 -16.78
N ASP A 52 3.12 13.33 -15.52
CA ASP A 52 3.97 12.89 -14.41
C ASP A 52 3.29 11.86 -13.48
N ALA A 53 2.21 11.22 -13.94
CA ALA A 53 1.51 10.22 -13.15
C ALA A 53 2.45 9.09 -12.71
N GLU A 54 2.35 8.70 -11.45
CA GLU A 54 3.01 7.48 -10.94
C GLU A 54 2.21 6.26 -11.41
N ILE A 55 2.82 5.42 -12.23
CA ILE A 55 2.21 4.20 -12.76
C ILE A 55 2.99 3.01 -12.21
N THR A 56 2.42 2.36 -11.20
CA THR A 56 3.04 1.25 -10.48
C THR A 56 2.49 -0.08 -10.97
N LEU A 57 3.36 -1.10 -11.05
CA LEU A 57 2.97 -2.47 -11.31
C LEU A 57 3.66 -3.40 -10.30
N GLU A 58 2.86 -4.25 -9.63
CA GLU A 58 3.37 -5.32 -8.79
C GLU A 58 3.88 -6.50 -9.64
N ALA A 59 5.02 -7.05 -9.27
CA ALA A 59 5.63 -8.15 -10.00
C ALA A 59 6.21 -9.22 -9.06
N ASN A 60 6.02 -10.47 -9.46
CA ASN A 60 6.78 -11.57 -8.88
C ASN A 60 8.13 -11.67 -9.61
N PRO A 61 9.28 -11.73 -8.90
CA PRO A 61 10.60 -11.79 -9.52
C PRO A 61 10.74 -12.89 -10.58
N GLY A 62 10.17 -14.07 -10.35
CA GLY A 62 10.23 -15.20 -11.31
C GLY A 62 9.36 -15.04 -12.57
N THR A 63 8.54 -13.98 -12.67
CA THR A 63 7.62 -13.78 -13.81
C THR A 63 8.06 -12.71 -14.79
N VAL A 64 9.15 -12.01 -14.52
CA VAL A 64 9.63 -10.90 -15.35
C VAL A 64 10.91 -11.28 -16.09
N THR A 65 11.11 -10.65 -17.25
CA THR A 65 12.34 -10.73 -18.06
C THR A 65 12.75 -9.33 -18.46
N LEU A 66 13.98 -9.15 -18.91
CA LEU A 66 14.44 -7.87 -19.44
C LEU A 66 13.55 -7.36 -20.58
N GLU A 67 13.07 -8.24 -21.46
CA GLU A 67 12.20 -7.92 -22.57
C GLU A 67 10.82 -7.45 -22.08
N SER A 68 10.18 -8.21 -21.18
CA SER A 68 8.88 -7.83 -20.63
C SER A 68 8.94 -6.52 -19.85
N LEU A 69 10.01 -6.28 -19.08
CA LEU A 69 10.22 -5.03 -18.35
C LEU A 69 10.44 -3.82 -19.27
N ARG A 70 11.19 -3.99 -20.38
CA ARG A 70 11.31 -2.94 -21.41
C ARG A 70 9.96 -2.60 -22.03
N ALA A 71 9.16 -3.62 -22.35
CA ALA A 71 7.84 -3.42 -22.92
C ALA A 71 6.87 -2.75 -21.92
N LEU A 72 6.90 -3.14 -20.63
CA LEU A 72 6.13 -2.46 -19.59
C LEU A 72 6.56 -1.00 -19.40
N ARG A 73 7.87 -0.74 -19.44
CA ARG A 73 8.41 0.63 -19.36
C ARG A 73 7.96 1.47 -20.55
N ALA A 74 7.98 0.91 -21.76
CA ALA A 74 7.48 1.56 -22.97
C ALA A 74 5.96 1.80 -22.94
N ALA A 75 5.19 0.91 -22.28
CA ALA A 75 3.75 1.09 -22.07
C ALA A 75 3.42 2.22 -21.08
N GLY A 76 4.40 2.75 -20.35
CA GLY A 76 4.22 3.86 -19.41
C GLY A 76 4.39 3.51 -17.94
N VAL A 77 4.57 2.23 -17.58
CA VAL A 77 4.88 1.85 -16.18
C VAL A 77 6.20 2.50 -15.78
N ASN A 78 6.21 3.25 -14.66
CA ASN A 78 7.41 3.98 -14.22
C ASN A 78 7.87 3.61 -12.79
N ARG A 79 7.08 2.82 -12.06
CA ARG A 79 7.41 2.27 -10.75
C ARG A 79 7.14 0.77 -10.73
N LEU A 80 8.07 -0.02 -10.18
CA LEU A 80 7.93 -1.47 -10.08
C LEU A 80 8.01 -1.88 -8.60
N SER A 81 7.06 -2.72 -8.14
CA SER A 81 7.08 -3.34 -6.82
C SER A 81 7.39 -4.83 -6.98
N LEU A 82 8.52 -5.28 -6.42
CA LEU A 82 8.98 -6.66 -6.50
C LEU A 82 8.74 -7.38 -5.19
N GLY A 83 7.95 -8.43 -5.21
CA GLY A 83 7.69 -9.28 -4.06
C GLY A 83 8.90 -10.15 -3.70
N MET A 84 9.94 -9.57 -3.11
CA MET A 84 11.12 -10.30 -2.65
C MET A 84 10.79 -11.26 -1.51
N GLN A 85 10.00 -10.82 -0.54
CA GLN A 85 9.52 -11.48 0.67
C GLN A 85 10.65 -11.89 1.64
N SER A 86 11.64 -12.67 1.20
CA SER A 86 12.81 -13.10 1.95
C SER A 86 14.00 -13.36 1.00
N ALA A 87 15.21 -13.37 1.56
CA ALA A 87 16.42 -13.85 0.88
C ALA A 87 16.74 -15.32 1.23
N GLN A 88 15.98 -15.94 2.14
CA GLN A 88 16.22 -17.31 2.63
C GLN A 88 15.31 -18.29 1.91
N ALA A 89 15.89 -19.37 1.36
CA ALA A 89 15.14 -20.37 0.59
C ALA A 89 14.03 -21.05 1.42
N GLU A 90 14.30 -21.35 2.71
CA GLU A 90 13.33 -22.00 3.59
C GLU A 90 12.14 -21.07 3.89
N GLU A 91 12.38 -19.75 4.03
CA GLU A 91 11.32 -18.77 4.26
C GLU A 91 10.48 -18.56 3.00
N LEU A 92 11.10 -18.52 1.83
CA LEU A 92 10.40 -18.48 0.55
C LEU A 92 9.53 -19.73 0.34
N HIS A 93 10.05 -20.89 0.66
CA HIS A 93 9.29 -22.15 0.59
C HIS A 93 8.11 -22.15 1.57
N LEU A 94 8.30 -21.66 2.81
CA LEU A 94 7.24 -21.49 3.79
C LEU A 94 6.13 -20.59 3.27
N LEU A 95 6.47 -19.53 2.53
CA LEU A 95 5.55 -18.58 1.93
C LEU A 95 4.97 -19.06 0.58
N GLU A 96 5.21 -20.31 0.20
CA GLU A 96 4.77 -20.91 -1.08
C GLU A 96 5.22 -20.06 -2.28
N ARG A 97 6.46 -19.49 -2.22
CA ARG A 97 7.05 -18.72 -3.31
C ARG A 97 7.89 -19.63 -4.21
N GLU A 98 7.65 -19.54 -5.51
CA GLU A 98 8.35 -20.34 -6.53
C GLU A 98 9.70 -19.72 -6.91
N HIS A 99 9.89 -18.41 -6.71
CA HIS A 99 11.12 -17.70 -7.02
C HIS A 99 12.18 -17.89 -5.93
N SER A 100 13.44 -17.84 -6.33
CA SER A 100 14.61 -17.78 -5.46
C SER A 100 15.09 -16.34 -5.24
N PHE A 101 16.01 -16.14 -4.30
CA PHE A 101 16.66 -14.83 -4.13
C PHE A 101 17.50 -14.44 -5.35
N LEU A 102 18.03 -15.40 -6.11
CA LEU A 102 18.73 -15.12 -7.36
C LEU A 102 17.80 -14.50 -8.40
N ASP A 103 16.55 -14.95 -8.46
CA ASP A 103 15.55 -14.35 -9.35
C ASP A 103 15.25 -12.90 -8.97
N VAL A 104 15.29 -12.56 -7.66
CA VAL A 104 15.16 -11.17 -7.19
C VAL A 104 16.32 -10.31 -7.70
N ILE A 105 17.57 -10.81 -7.59
CA ILE A 105 18.76 -10.12 -8.09
C ILE A 105 18.62 -9.85 -9.59
N HIS A 106 18.27 -10.87 -10.38
CA HIS A 106 18.08 -10.75 -11.82
C HIS A 106 16.95 -9.76 -12.14
N ALA A 107 15.81 -9.84 -11.45
CA ALA A 107 14.68 -8.93 -11.67
C ALA A 107 15.06 -7.47 -11.43
N VAL A 108 15.80 -7.18 -10.35
CA VAL A 108 16.31 -5.83 -10.05
C VAL A 108 17.29 -5.36 -11.14
N GLU A 109 18.25 -6.21 -11.54
CA GLU A 109 19.20 -5.88 -12.61
C GLU A 109 18.46 -5.58 -13.93
N TRP A 110 17.53 -6.45 -14.33
CA TRP A 110 16.75 -6.25 -15.55
C TRP A 110 15.88 -5.01 -15.48
N ALA A 111 15.29 -4.70 -14.33
CA ALA A 111 14.50 -3.49 -14.15
C ALA A 111 15.37 -2.23 -14.33
N ARG A 112 16.58 -2.20 -13.76
CA ARG A 112 17.54 -1.10 -13.96
C ARG A 112 17.94 -0.96 -15.45
N ARG A 113 18.24 -2.07 -16.09
CA ARG A 113 18.58 -2.10 -17.55
C ARG A 113 17.40 -1.76 -18.45
N ALA A 114 16.17 -1.97 -18.00
CA ALA A 114 14.95 -1.54 -18.67
C ALA A 114 14.61 -0.06 -18.44
N GLY A 115 15.36 0.65 -17.57
CA GLY A 115 15.20 2.08 -17.30
C GLY A 115 14.24 2.40 -16.13
N PHE A 116 13.95 1.44 -15.26
CA PHE A 116 13.22 1.73 -14.03
C PHE A 116 14.14 2.38 -12.99
N THR A 117 13.76 3.55 -12.52
CA THR A 117 14.44 4.33 -11.48
C THR A 117 13.71 4.30 -10.14
N LEU A 118 12.49 3.77 -10.11
CA LEU A 118 11.65 3.65 -8.92
C LEU A 118 11.36 2.16 -8.70
N LEU A 119 12.13 1.54 -7.79
CA LEU A 119 11.94 0.15 -7.40
C LEU A 119 11.54 0.07 -5.94
N ASN A 120 10.57 -0.76 -5.67
CA ASN A 120 10.20 -1.21 -4.33
C ASN A 120 10.53 -2.69 -4.18
N LEU A 121 11.00 -3.08 -2.99
CA LEU A 121 11.08 -4.47 -2.55
C LEU A 121 10.13 -4.68 -1.37
N ASP A 122 9.24 -5.66 -1.51
CA ASP A 122 8.34 -6.07 -0.43
C ASP A 122 8.99 -7.22 0.35
N LEU A 123 9.07 -7.10 1.66
CA LEU A 123 9.61 -8.10 2.57
C LEU A 123 8.58 -8.44 3.66
N ILE A 124 8.63 -9.68 4.15
CA ILE A 124 7.79 -10.16 5.24
C ILE A 124 8.67 -10.56 6.42
N TYR A 125 8.37 -10.02 7.61
CA TYR A 125 9.04 -10.36 8.87
C TYR A 125 8.06 -10.98 9.87
N GLY A 126 8.60 -11.52 10.97
CA GLY A 126 7.79 -12.21 11.97
C GLY A 126 7.26 -13.55 11.49
N LEU A 127 7.98 -14.22 10.58
CA LEU A 127 7.61 -15.55 10.12
C LEU A 127 7.75 -16.58 11.26
N PRO A 128 6.95 -17.64 11.29
CA PRO A 128 7.14 -18.75 12.22
C PRO A 128 8.57 -19.23 12.24
N SER A 129 9.18 -19.31 13.42
CA SER A 129 10.58 -19.71 13.63
C SER A 129 11.66 -18.83 12.97
N GLN A 130 11.31 -17.65 12.49
CA GLN A 130 12.29 -16.68 12.00
C GLN A 130 13.03 -16.06 13.19
N SER A 131 14.37 -16.09 13.19
CA SER A 131 15.15 -15.38 14.20
C SER A 131 15.42 -13.92 13.78
N LEU A 132 15.81 -13.10 14.76
CA LEU A 132 16.19 -11.70 14.50
C LEU A 132 17.37 -11.63 13.52
N GLU A 133 18.37 -12.51 13.65
CA GLU A 133 19.55 -12.53 12.78
C GLU A 133 19.19 -12.91 11.34
N ARG A 134 18.23 -13.83 11.15
CA ARG A 134 17.72 -14.17 9.81
C ARG A 134 17.02 -12.98 9.17
N TRP A 135 16.17 -12.28 9.93
CA TRP A 135 15.53 -11.07 9.47
C TRP A 135 16.55 -9.98 9.13
N GLN A 136 17.54 -9.76 9.99
CA GLN A 136 18.63 -8.81 9.74
C GLN A 136 19.34 -9.12 8.42
N SER A 137 19.66 -10.39 8.18
CA SER A 137 20.26 -10.84 6.92
C SER A 137 19.37 -10.52 5.71
N ASN A 138 18.05 -10.75 5.81
CA ASN A 138 17.11 -10.45 4.74
C ASN A 138 17.11 -8.95 4.38
N LEU A 139 17.05 -8.07 5.40
CA LEU A 139 17.05 -6.63 5.17
C LEU A 139 18.38 -6.12 4.61
N GLU A 140 19.52 -6.67 5.08
CA GLU A 140 20.83 -6.32 4.52
C GLU A 140 20.96 -6.71 3.05
N TRP A 141 20.43 -7.87 2.64
CA TRP A 141 20.40 -8.25 1.23
C TRP A 141 19.51 -7.30 0.41
N ALA A 142 18.36 -6.92 0.93
CA ALA A 142 17.50 -5.94 0.26
C ALA A 142 18.20 -4.58 0.09
N LEU A 143 18.89 -4.09 1.13
CA LEU A 143 19.66 -2.83 1.09
C LEU A 143 20.81 -2.87 0.06
N ARG A 144 21.47 -4.02 -0.12
CA ARG A 144 22.51 -4.18 -1.16
C ARG A 144 21.98 -4.03 -2.58
N LEU A 145 20.70 -4.30 -2.81
CA LEU A 145 20.03 -4.11 -4.09
C LEU A 145 19.67 -2.63 -4.37
N GLN A 146 19.87 -1.76 -3.39
CA GLN A 146 19.69 -0.30 -3.47
C GLN A 146 18.31 0.13 -4.05
N PRO A 147 17.19 -0.37 -3.53
CA PRO A 147 15.88 0.10 -3.97
C PRO A 147 15.64 1.54 -3.52
N GLU A 148 14.76 2.26 -4.18
CA GLU A 148 14.30 3.58 -3.75
C GLU A 148 13.25 3.49 -2.65
N HIS A 149 12.64 2.31 -2.49
CA HIS A 149 11.53 2.10 -1.57
C HIS A 149 11.57 0.67 -1.01
N LEU A 150 11.14 0.52 0.24
CA LEU A 150 11.02 -0.76 0.94
C LEU A 150 9.68 -0.83 1.65
N SER A 151 8.98 -1.95 1.46
CA SER A 151 7.77 -2.29 2.21
C SER A 151 8.10 -3.46 3.15
N LEU A 152 7.91 -3.27 4.45
CA LEU A 152 8.14 -4.30 5.46
C LEU A 152 6.80 -4.64 6.12
N TYR A 153 6.34 -5.86 5.91
CA TYR A 153 5.07 -6.35 6.43
C TYR A 153 5.29 -7.39 7.52
N ALA A 154 4.69 -7.18 8.69
CA ALA A 154 4.58 -8.25 9.67
C ALA A 154 3.67 -9.34 9.13
N LEU A 155 4.03 -10.60 9.32
CA LEU A 155 3.14 -11.69 8.95
C LEU A 155 1.86 -11.62 9.77
N SER A 156 0.73 -11.44 9.09
CA SER A 156 -0.61 -11.56 9.66
C SER A 156 -1.23 -12.90 9.26
N ILE A 157 -1.78 -13.62 10.23
CA ILE A 157 -2.47 -14.88 9.94
C ILE A 157 -3.95 -14.60 9.71
N GLU A 158 -4.33 -14.53 8.46
CA GLU A 158 -5.71 -14.29 8.05
C GLU A 158 -6.56 -15.56 8.22
N HIS A 159 -7.75 -15.38 8.75
CA HIS A 159 -8.69 -16.48 8.96
C HIS A 159 -9.03 -17.18 7.63
N GLY A 160 -9.12 -18.53 7.68
CA GLY A 160 -9.43 -19.35 6.50
C GLY A 160 -8.22 -19.70 5.61
N THR A 161 -7.03 -19.16 5.88
CA THR A 161 -5.79 -19.50 5.16
C THR A 161 -5.20 -20.84 5.59
N PRO A 162 -4.29 -21.46 4.80
CA PRO A 162 -3.52 -22.62 5.24
C PRO A 162 -2.76 -22.35 6.55
N PHE A 163 -2.11 -21.20 6.67
CA PHE A 163 -1.39 -20.79 7.89
C PHE A 163 -2.29 -20.81 9.13
N SER A 164 -3.49 -20.21 9.03
CA SER A 164 -4.48 -20.22 10.13
C SER A 164 -4.85 -21.64 10.59
N ARG A 165 -4.97 -22.57 9.64
CA ARG A 165 -5.27 -23.98 9.95
C ARG A 165 -4.07 -24.70 10.58
N TRP A 166 -2.85 -24.46 10.11
CA TRP A 166 -1.64 -25.08 10.65
C TRP A 166 -1.34 -24.62 12.07
N VAL A 167 -1.45 -23.32 12.32
CA VAL A 167 -1.30 -22.76 13.68
C VAL A 167 -2.40 -23.26 14.60
N GLY A 168 -3.66 -23.24 14.17
CA GLY A 168 -4.78 -23.72 14.96
C GLY A 168 -4.72 -25.22 15.30
N ARG A 169 -3.96 -26.03 14.53
CA ARG A 169 -3.71 -27.46 14.79
C ARG A 169 -2.41 -27.75 15.52
N GLY A 170 -1.64 -26.71 15.88
CA GLY A 170 -0.33 -26.86 16.50
C GLY A 170 0.76 -27.44 15.57
N LEU A 171 0.54 -27.46 14.26
CA LEU A 171 1.50 -27.92 13.25
C LEU A 171 2.58 -26.85 12.94
N MET A 172 2.32 -25.62 13.34
CA MET A 172 3.20 -24.48 13.17
C MET A 172 3.07 -23.56 14.37
N PRO A 173 4.17 -22.98 14.90
CA PRO A 173 4.08 -21.99 15.96
C PRO A 173 3.34 -20.72 15.46
N ALA A 174 2.62 -20.06 16.35
CA ALA A 174 2.08 -18.73 16.07
C ALA A 174 3.23 -17.73 15.92
N PRO A 175 3.05 -16.63 15.14
CA PRO A 175 3.98 -15.52 15.16
C PRO A 175 4.20 -15.01 16.58
N ASP A 176 5.45 -14.62 16.87
CA ASP A 176 5.85 -14.02 18.14
C ASP A 176 5.80 -12.49 17.98
N ASP A 177 4.81 -11.85 18.64
CA ASP A 177 4.60 -10.41 18.52
C ASP A 177 5.76 -9.59 19.12
N ASP A 178 6.39 -10.06 20.21
CA ASP A 178 7.53 -9.36 20.82
C ASP A 178 8.75 -9.44 19.92
N LEU A 179 9.00 -10.59 19.29
CA LEU A 179 10.06 -10.75 18.32
C LEU A 179 9.80 -9.92 17.06
N ALA A 180 8.55 -9.88 16.58
CA ALA A 180 8.18 -9.04 15.45
C ALA A 180 8.36 -7.55 15.75
N ALA A 181 8.04 -7.11 16.97
CA ALA A 181 8.30 -5.73 17.42
C ALA A 181 9.81 -5.43 17.44
N ALA A 182 10.64 -6.32 17.97
CA ALA A 182 12.10 -6.18 17.97
C ALA A 182 12.68 -6.12 16.54
N MET A 183 12.13 -6.93 15.61
CA MET A 183 12.50 -6.89 14.19
C MET A 183 12.17 -5.52 13.57
N LEU A 184 10.98 -4.97 13.85
CA LEU A 184 10.57 -3.68 13.32
C LEU A 184 11.42 -2.52 13.90
N GLU A 185 11.69 -2.54 15.20
CA GLU A 185 12.53 -1.52 15.86
C GLU A 185 13.95 -1.51 15.27
N TRP A 186 14.56 -2.68 15.17
CA TRP A 186 15.88 -2.80 14.56
C TRP A 186 15.86 -2.34 13.09
N SER A 187 14.82 -2.71 12.33
CA SER A 187 14.68 -2.30 10.93
C SER A 187 14.57 -0.79 10.78
N ALA A 188 13.80 -0.13 11.65
CA ALA A 188 13.66 1.32 11.62
C ALA A 188 14.99 2.03 11.83
N GLU A 189 15.80 1.59 12.82
CA GLU A 189 17.11 2.14 13.09
C GLU A 189 18.09 1.88 11.93
N ARG A 190 18.09 0.66 11.41
CA ARG A 190 18.99 0.26 10.33
C ARG A 190 18.69 0.99 9.02
N LEU A 191 17.40 1.18 8.70
CA LEU A 191 16.97 1.91 7.51
C LEU A 191 17.27 3.40 7.61
N GLU A 192 17.09 4.01 8.80
CA GLU A 192 17.47 5.40 9.05
C GLU A 192 18.96 5.60 8.80
N GLN A 193 19.84 4.71 9.33
CA GLN A 193 21.28 4.71 9.07
C GLN A 193 21.64 4.54 7.59
N ALA A 194 20.82 3.81 6.83
CA ALA A 194 20.99 3.62 5.39
C ALA A 194 20.39 4.76 4.53
N GLY A 195 19.85 5.81 5.16
CA GLY A 195 19.30 6.97 4.49
C GLY A 195 17.87 6.77 3.95
N TYR A 196 17.10 5.90 4.59
CA TYR A 196 15.67 5.75 4.33
C TYR A 196 14.87 6.40 5.46
N ALA A 197 13.75 7.00 5.12
CA ALA A 197 12.81 7.52 6.09
C ALA A 197 11.49 6.74 6.04
N GLN A 198 10.99 6.36 7.20
CA GLN A 198 9.65 5.80 7.35
C GLN A 198 8.64 6.92 7.12
N TYR A 199 7.72 6.76 6.18
CA TYR A 199 6.69 7.76 5.90
C TYR A 199 5.28 7.30 6.30
N GLU A 200 5.08 5.97 6.39
CA GLU A 200 3.89 5.35 6.99
C GLU A 200 4.30 4.03 7.68
N ILE A 201 3.38 3.34 8.32
CA ILE A 201 3.64 2.21 9.23
C ILE A 201 4.53 1.12 8.61
N SER A 202 4.28 0.76 7.35
CA SER A 202 4.92 -0.38 6.68
C SER A 202 5.92 0.00 5.60
N ASN A 203 6.05 1.31 5.29
CA ASN A 203 6.81 1.75 4.12
C ASN A 203 7.90 2.76 4.45
N TRP A 204 9.06 2.53 3.85
CA TRP A 204 10.25 3.37 3.90
C TRP A 204 10.65 3.79 2.49
N ALA A 205 11.07 5.02 2.34
CA ALA A 205 11.59 5.52 1.08
C ALA A 205 12.94 6.19 1.30
N ARG A 206 13.81 6.09 0.31
CA ARG A 206 15.13 6.74 0.31
C ARG A 206 14.95 8.25 0.42
N ASP A 207 15.68 8.86 1.36
CA ASP A 207 15.54 10.26 1.74
C ASP A 207 16.91 10.94 1.81
N LEU A 208 17.65 10.90 0.72
CA LEU A 208 18.96 11.54 0.58
C LEU A 208 18.98 12.44 -0.68
N PRO A 209 19.17 13.78 -0.54
CA PRO A 209 19.24 14.52 0.75
C PRO A 209 17.91 14.47 1.50
N PRO A 210 17.92 14.63 2.85
CA PRO A 210 16.72 14.58 3.66
C PRO A 210 15.66 15.59 3.24
N SER A 211 14.42 15.14 3.16
CA SER A 211 13.25 16.00 2.94
C SER A 211 12.91 16.81 4.19
N PRO A 212 12.22 17.95 4.08
CA PRO A 212 11.71 18.69 5.24
C PRO A 212 10.96 17.80 6.23
N PRO A 213 11.00 18.09 7.54
CA PRO A 213 10.52 17.17 8.58
C PRO A 213 9.09 16.67 8.44
N LEU A 214 8.19 17.50 7.94
CA LEU A 214 6.76 17.15 7.77
C LEU A 214 6.39 16.74 6.33
N GLU A 215 7.36 16.65 5.44
CA GLU A 215 7.14 16.20 4.07
C GLU A 215 7.45 14.71 3.93
N SER A 216 6.77 14.08 2.98
CA SER A 216 7.09 12.71 2.60
C SER A 216 8.45 12.65 1.90
N PRO A 217 9.23 11.56 2.09
CA PRO A 217 10.47 11.36 1.35
C PRO A 217 10.23 11.42 -0.16
N ARG A 218 11.22 11.91 -0.89
CA ARG A 218 11.14 12.07 -2.35
C ARG A 218 10.65 10.83 -3.11
N TYR A 219 11.01 9.64 -2.64
CA TYR A 219 10.69 8.38 -3.29
C TYR A 219 9.51 7.63 -2.63
N ALA A 220 8.77 8.30 -1.72
CA ALA A 220 7.53 7.74 -1.19
C ALA A 220 6.55 7.37 -2.31
N CYS A 221 5.82 6.28 -2.17
CA CYS A 221 4.82 5.87 -3.14
C CYS A 221 3.62 6.83 -3.08
N ARG A 222 3.39 7.58 -4.15
CA ARG A 222 2.31 8.56 -4.24
C ARG A 222 0.94 7.88 -4.13
N HIS A 223 0.83 6.65 -4.64
CA HIS A 223 -0.39 5.87 -4.55
C HIS A 223 -0.70 5.45 -3.11
N ASN A 224 0.31 5.04 -2.32
CA ASN A 224 0.11 4.74 -0.90
C ASN A 224 -0.32 5.99 -0.12
N LEU A 225 0.31 7.12 -0.39
CA LEU A 225 -0.05 8.39 0.22
C LEU A 225 -1.50 8.80 -0.08
N GLN A 226 -2.02 8.47 -1.27
CA GLN A 226 -3.41 8.70 -1.66
C GLN A 226 -4.39 8.11 -0.63
N TYR A 227 -4.13 6.89 -0.19
CA TYR A 227 -4.96 6.22 0.82
C TYR A 227 -4.84 6.87 2.19
N TRP A 228 -3.61 7.12 2.65
CA TRP A 228 -3.36 7.64 4.00
C TRP A 228 -3.78 9.10 4.18
N LEU A 229 -3.80 9.86 3.10
CA LEU A 229 -4.35 11.22 3.06
C LEU A 229 -5.87 11.24 2.82
N MET A 230 -6.52 10.08 2.81
CA MET A 230 -7.95 9.93 2.56
C MET A 230 -8.41 10.68 1.31
N GLN A 231 -7.63 10.59 0.23
CA GLN A 231 -7.99 11.15 -1.07
C GLN A 231 -8.81 10.15 -1.89
N PRO A 232 -9.70 10.62 -2.78
CA PRO A 232 -10.54 9.73 -3.56
C PRO A 232 -9.73 8.89 -4.55
N TYR A 233 -10.17 7.63 -4.73
CA TYR A 233 -9.61 6.70 -5.70
C TYR A 233 -10.68 5.78 -6.27
N LEU A 234 -10.52 5.36 -7.52
CA LEU A 234 -11.39 4.41 -8.18
C LEU A 234 -10.76 3.01 -8.14
N GLY A 235 -11.51 2.04 -7.63
CA GLY A 235 -11.15 0.63 -7.70
C GLY A 235 -11.77 -0.01 -8.93
N VAL A 236 -10.93 -0.55 -9.82
CA VAL A 236 -11.34 -1.21 -11.07
C VAL A 236 -10.82 -2.64 -11.07
N GLY A 237 -11.66 -3.59 -11.45
CA GLY A 237 -11.33 -5.01 -11.42
C GLY A 237 -12.13 -5.79 -10.38
N ALA A 238 -12.11 -7.12 -10.51
CA ALA A 238 -12.78 -8.01 -9.56
C ALA A 238 -12.18 -7.89 -8.16
N GLY A 239 -13.01 -7.67 -7.14
CA GLY A 239 -12.58 -7.50 -5.75
C GLY A 239 -11.93 -6.15 -5.45
N ALA A 240 -11.80 -5.23 -6.40
CA ALA A 240 -11.22 -3.92 -6.16
C ALA A 240 -12.13 -3.06 -5.27
N HIS A 241 -11.50 -2.28 -4.40
CA HIS A 241 -12.17 -1.33 -3.52
C HIS A 241 -12.00 0.08 -4.04
N GLY A 242 -12.98 0.96 -3.81
CA GLY A 242 -12.90 2.37 -4.18
C GLY A 242 -13.47 3.28 -3.10
N TYR A 243 -12.98 4.52 -3.12
CA TYR A 243 -13.49 5.62 -2.31
C TYR A 243 -13.56 6.89 -3.18
N ALA A 244 -14.75 7.30 -3.55
CA ALA A 244 -14.96 8.51 -4.33
C ALA A 244 -16.41 8.99 -4.20
N GLY A 245 -16.65 10.31 -4.34
CA GLY A 245 -17.98 10.90 -4.34
C GLY A 245 -18.79 10.64 -3.06
N GLY A 246 -18.13 10.44 -1.93
CA GLY A 246 -18.76 10.09 -0.64
C GLY A 246 -19.22 8.64 -0.54
N TYR A 247 -18.72 7.76 -1.38
CA TYR A 247 -19.00 6.31 -1.33
C TYR A 247 -17.74 5.50 -1.10
N ARG A 248 -17.84 4.52 -0.19
CA ARG A 248 -16.97 3.35 -0.13
C ARG A 248 -17.68 2.21 -0.86
N TYR A 249 -16.96 1.51 -1.72
CA TYR A 249 -17.52 0.36 -2.43
C TYR A 249 -16.46 -0.70 -2.68
N ALA A 250 -16.91 -1.92 -2.91
CA ALA A 250 -16.09 -2.99 -3.44
C ALA A 250 -16.74 -3.58 -4.69
N ASN A 251 -15.94 -4.01 -5.63
CA ASN A 251 -16.41 -4.75 -6.78
C ASN A 251 -16.65 -6.22 -6.40
N VAL A 252 -17.52 -6.88 -7.14
CA VAL A 252 -17.76 -8.31 -6.95
C VAL A 252 -16.46 -9.10 -7.09
N LEU A 253 -16.21 -10.00 -6.11
CA LEU A 253 -14.95 -10.73 -6.02
C LEU A 253 -14.75 -11.78 -7.11
N ARG A 254 -15.83 -12.50 -7.50
CA ARG A 254 -15.74 -13.60 -8.46
C ARG A 254 -15.56 -13.07 -9.88
N ILE A 255 -14.44 -13.41 -10.54
CA ILE A 255 -14.07 -12.95 -11.89
C ILE A 255 -15.18 -13.22 -12.90
N ARG A 256 -15.81 -14.42 -12.90
CA ARG A 256 -16.91 -14.74 -13.82
C ARG A 256 -18.09 -13.79 -13.65
N THR A 257 -18.53 -13.56 -12.41
CA THR A 257 -19.64 -12.67 -12.10
C THR A 257 -19.29 -11.21 -12.43
N TYR A 258 -18.03 -10.80 -12.23
CA TYR A 258 -17.52 -9.51 -12.64
C TYR A 258 -17.69 -9.30 -14.15
N ILE A 259 -17.24 -10.23 -14.97
CA ILE A 259 -17.37 -10.19 -16.44
C ILE A 259 -18.84 -10.16 -16.87
N GLU A 260 -19.69 -11.01 -16.27
CA GLU A 260 -21.12 -11.08 -16.58
C GLU A 260 -21.84 -9.75 -16.29
N ARG A 261 -21.53 -9.09 -15.15
CA ARG A 261 -22.13 -7.80 -14.79
C ARG A 261 -21.76 -6.69 -15.76
N LEU A 262 -20.50 -6.64 -16.18
CA LEU A 262 -20.02 -5.62 -17.13
C LEU A 262 -20.60 -5.84 -18.54
N ARG A 263 -20.76 -7.08 -18.98
CA ARG A 263 -21.44 -7.41 -20.25
C ARG A 263 -22.94 -7.06 -20.23
N ALA A 264 -23.58 -7.13 -19.08
CA ALA A 264 -24.99 -6.75 -18.93
C ALA A 264 -25.23 -5.23 -18.99
N ALA A 265 -24.18 -4.41 -18.99
CA ALA A 265 -24.09 -2.97 -19.27
C ALA A 265 -25.16 -2.08 -18.59
N ARG A 266 -25.56 -2.36 -17.36
CA ARG A 266 -26.39 -1.43 -16.58
C ARG A 266 -25.51 -0.30 -16.04
N GLN A 267 -25.53 0.84 -16.70
CA GLN A 267 -24.85 2.04 -16.21
C GLN A 267 -25.34 2.43 -14.82
N ARG A 268 -24.40 2.87 -13.99
CA ARG A 268 -24.65 3.47 -12.67
C ARG A 268 -24.09 4.89 -12.65
N PRO A 269 -24.62 5.74 -11.78
CA PRO A 269 -24.02 7.07 -11.61
C PRO A 269 -22.59 6.97 -11.06
N PHE A 270 -21.70 7.82 -11.55
CA PHE A 270 -20.34 7.97 -11.04
C PHE A 270 -20.38 8.18 -9.51
N PRO A 271 -19.50 7.55 -8.73
CA PRO A 271 -18.31 6.77 -9.11
C PRO A 271 -18.54 5.24 -9.17
N LEU A 272 -19.77 4.78 -9.28
CA LEU A 272 -20.11 3.37 -9.18
C LEU A 272 -20.13 2.70 -10.55
N SER A 273 -19.36 1.64 -10.74
CA SER A 273 -19.43 0.79 -11.91
C SER A 273 -20.55 -0.26 -11.81
N PRO A 274 -20.93 -0.94 -12.91
CA PRO A 274 -21.84 -2.08 -12.84
C PRO A 274 -21.35 -3.23 -11.96
N ALA A 275 -20.03 -3.35 -11.76
CA ALA A 275 -19.41 -4.37 -10.92
C ALA A 275 -19.50 -4.08 -9.42
N ALA A 276 -19.77 -2.83 -9.02
CA ALA A 276 -19.80 -2.40 -7.64
C ALA A 276 -20.90 -3.13 -6.83
N VAL A 277 -20.48 -3.65 -5.67
CA VAL A 277 -21.31 -4.24 -4.60
C VAL A 277 -20.86 -3.64 -3.26
N HIS A 278 -21.43 -4.03 -2.16
CA HIS A 278 -21.04 -3.52 -0.83
C HIS A 278 -20.85 -1.98 -0.81
N ILE A 279 -21.85 -1.28 -1.36
CA ILE A 279 -21.83 0.18 -1.50
C ILE A 279 -22.28 0.79 -0.17
N HIS A 280 -21.42 1.61 0.41
CA HIS A 280 -21.71 2.37 1.62
C HIS A 280 -21.53 3.86 1.34
N ARG A 281 -22.58 4.64 1.60
CA ARG A 281 -22.48 6.09 1.55
C ARG A 281 -21.94 6.57 2.90
N GLN A 282 -20.78 7.20 2.86
CA GLN A 282 -20.12 7.69 4.07
C GLN A 282 -20.95 8.76 4.78
N THR A 283 -21.12 8.60 6.08
CA THR A 283 -21.61 9.67 6.97
C THR A 283 -20.46 10.61 7.31
N LEU A 284 -20.76 11.74 7.93
CA LEU A 284 -19.73 12.64 8.44
C LEU A 284 -18.88 11.97 9.52
N GLU A 285 -19.48 11.12 10.34
CA GLU A 285 -18.81 10.36 11.39
C GLU A 285 -17.84 9.33 10.80
N ASP A 286 -18.29 8.53 9.81
CA ASP A 286 -17.41 7.60 9.08
C ASP A 286 -16.19 8.32 8.49
N GLU A 287 -16.40 9.51 7.89
CA GLU A 287 -15.29 10.27 7.29
C GLU A 287 -14.33 10.83 8.34
N MET A 288 -14.81 11.26 9.51
CA MET A 288 -13.96 11.73 10.60
C MET A 288 -13.14 10.59 11.20
N GLU A 289 -13.76 9.43 11.45
CA GLU A 289 -13.07 8.23 11.94
C GLU A 289 -11.96 7.79 10.98
N GLU A 290 -12.30 7.65 9.69
CA GLU A 290 -11.33 7.26 8.67
C GLU A 290 -10.19 8.28 8.53
N PHE A 291 -10.48 9.58 8.58
CA PHE A 291 -9.47 10.63 8.50
C PHE A 291 -8.45 10.51 9.64
N MET A 292 -8.92 10.24 10.86
CA MET A 292 -8.04 10.02 12.00
C MET A 292 -7.22 8.74 11.84
N MET A 293 -7.89 7.61 11.55
CA MET A 293 -7.22 6.31 11.43
C MET A 293 -6.19 6.27 10.30
N LEU A 294 -6.55 6.77 9.12
CA LEU A 294 -5.66 6.75 7.95
C LEU A 294 -4.53 7.77 8.11
N GLY A 295 -4.83 8.97 8.56
CA GLY A 295 -3.84 10.02 8.76
C GLY A 295 -2.81 9.70 9.85
N LEU A 296 -3.19 9.00 10.92
CA LEU A 296 -2.27 8.55 11.96
C LEU A 296 -1.27 7.48 11.47
N ARG A 297 -1.52 6.83 10.33
CA ARG A 297 -0.53 5.95 9.71
C ARG A 297 0.69 6.70 9.18
N LEU A 298 0.52 7.97 8.82
CA LEU A 298 1.60 8.84 8.34
C LEU A 298 2.56 9.19 9.49
N THR A 299 3.70 8.51 9.53
CA THR A 299 4.65 8.59 10.67
C THR A 299 5.40 9.90 10.79
N ARG A 300 5.50 10.68 9.70
CA ARG A 300 6.13 12.01 9.68
C ARG A 300 5.10 13.12 9.80
N GLN A 301 4.07 13.07 8.96
CA GLN A 301 3.07 14.13 8.83
C GLN A 301 1.98 14.02 9.91
N GLY A 302 1.57 12.79 10.25
CA GLY A 302 0.42 12.57 11.10
C GLY A 302 -0.86 13.23 10.57
N VAL A 303 -1.81 13.47 11.46
CA VAL A 303 -3.07 14.15 11.18
C VAL A 303 -2.92 15.65 11.37
N SER A 304 -3.28 16.45 10.37
CA SER A 304 -3.42 17.90 10.50
C SER A 304 -4.75 18.24 11.17
N LEU A 305 -4.68 18.86 12.35
CA LEU A 305 -5.88 19.32 13.07
C LEU A 305 -6.56 20.47 12.34
N GLU A 306 -5.80 21.28 11.64
CA GLU A 306 -6.33 22.35 10.81
C GLU A 306 -7.08 21.81 9.59
N THR A 307 -6.53 20.81 8.88
CA THR A 307 -7.22 20.16 7.76
C THR A 307 -8.48 19.43 8.24
N PHE A 308 -8.44 18.82 9.43
CA PHE A 308 -9.63 18.23 10.05
C PHE A 308 -10.73 19.28 10.24
N HIS A 309 -10.39 20.42 10.85
CA HIS A 309 -11.35 21.53 11.05
C HIS A 309 -11.91 22.06 9.71
N GLN A 310 -11.05 22.31 8.73
CA GLN A 310 -11.46 22.80 7.40
C GLN A 310 -12.42 21.82 6.70
N ARG A 311 -12.17 20.52 6.83
CA ARG A 311 -12.96 19.50 6.15
C ARG A 311 -14.30 19.23 6.83
N PHE A 312 -14.33 19.22 8.16
CA PHE A 312 -15.49 18.76 8.94
C PHE A 312 -16.21 19.87 9.69
N GLY A 313 -15.66 21.10 9.73
CA GLY A 313 -16.22 22.23 10.47
C GLY A 313 -16.24 22.04 12.00
N ARG A 314 -15.45 21.10 12.52
CA ARG A 314 -15.39 20.72 13.95
C ARG A 314 -13.94 20.57 14.39
N GLU A 315 -13.69 20.78 15.67
CA GLU A 315 -12.36 20.55 16.25
C GLU A 315 -12.18 19.06 16.62
N ALA A 316 -11.09 18.44 16.17
CA ALA A 316 -10.79 17.07 16.52
C ALA A 316 -10.67 16.88 18.06
N ARG A 317 -10.20 17.90 18.78
CA ARG A 317 -10.11 17.88 20.25
C ARG A 317 -11.48 17.88 20.94
N GLU A 318 -12.52 18.43 20.33
CA GLU A 318 -13.89 18.38 20.88
C GLU A 318 -14.47 16.97 20.79
N ILE A 319 -14.19 16.25 19.70
CA ILE A 319 -14.73 14.92 19.43
C ILE A 319 -13.88 13.85 20.14
N TYR A 320 -12.56 13.89 19.91
CA TYR A 320 -11.61 12.84 20.32
C TYR A 320 -10.73 13.24 21.51
N GLY A 321 -10.99 14.36 22.18
CA GLY A 321 -10.11 14.92 23.21
C GLY A 321 -9.75 13.96 24.33
N LYS A 322 -10.69 13.13 24.78
CA LYS A 322 -10.44 12.11 25.82
C LYS A 322 -9.47 11.03 25.33
N SER A 323 -9.68 10.50 24.11
CA SER A 323 -8.84 9.50 23.50
C SER A 323 -7.45 10.07 23.21
N ILE A 324 -7.36 11.28 22.66
CA ILE A 324 -6.09 11.96 22.42
C ILE A 324 -5.31 12.13 23.72
N SER A 325 -5.94 12.69 24.78
CA SER A 325 -5.27 12.93 26.07
C SER A 325 -4.76 11.62 26.70
N ARG A 326 -5.56 10.56 26.70
CA ARG A 326 -5.16 9.25 27.20
C ARG A 326 -3.99 8.67 26.40
N LEU A 327 -4.08 8.66 25.09
CA LEU A 327 -3.03 8.12 24.24
C LEU A 327 -1.71 8.91 24.33
N CYS A 328 -1.78 10.23 24.56
CA CYS A 328 -0.59 11.04 24.86
C CYS A 328 0.01 10.69 26.23
N GLN A 329 -0.82 10.50 27.26
CA GLN A 329 -0.36 10.05 28.59
C GLN A 329 0.27 8.65 28.53
N ASP A 330 -0.27 7.75 27.71
CA ASP A 330 0.28 6.41 27.47
C ASP A 330 1.58 6.45 26.64
N GLY A 331 1.98 7.62 26.13
CA GLY A 331 3.17 7.80 25.28
C GLY A 331 3.03 7.18 23.89
N LEU A 332 1.80 7.04 23.36
CA LEU A 332 1.50 6.46 22.05
C LEU A 332 1.27 7.52 20.99
N LEU A 333 0.77 8.70 21.37
CA LEU A 333 0.61 9.87 20.53
C LEU A 333 1.44 11.04 21.04
N GLU A 334 1.79 11.92 20.14
CA GLU A 334 2.39 13.23 20.43
C GLU A 334 1.64 14.32 19.65
N ILE A 335 1.52 15.50 20.26
CA ILE A 335 0.96 16.69 19.65
C ILE A 335 2.11 17.62 19.31
N LEU A 336 2.25 17.96 18.04
CA LEU A 336 3.15 18.97 17.53
C LEU A 336 2.37 20.29 17.53
N GLU A 337 2.46 21.05 18.62
CA GLU A 337 1.59 22.23 18.84
C GLU A 337 1.84 23.34 17.80
N GLU A 338 3.08 23.59 17.42
CA GLU A 338 3.43 24.63 16.43
C GLU A 338 2.84 24.30 15.05
N GLU A 339 2.90 23.05 14.63
CA GLU A 339 2.39 22.58 13.34
C GLU A 339 0.91 22.16 13.39
N LYS A 340 0.29 22.20 14.57
CA LYS A 340 -1.09 21.76 14.83
C LYS A 340 -1.34 20.34 14.29
N ARG A 341 -0.45 19.40 14.65
CA ARG A 341 -0.49 18.02 14.18
C ARG A 341 -0.52 17.02 15.31
N LEU A 342 -1.16 15.89 15.06
CA LEU A 342 -1.20 14.73 15.93
C LEU A 342 -0.53 13.56 15.20
N ARG A 343 0.44 12.90 15.85
CA ARG A 343 1.17 11.81 15.21
C ARG A 343 1.51 10.69 16.21
N LEU A 344 1.73 9.48 15.69
CA LEU A 344 2.22 8.36 16.50
C LEU A 344 3.67 8.61 16.96
N THR A 345 3.94 8.33 18.23
CA THR A 345 5.31 8.19 18.73
C THR A 345 5.96 6.92 18.15
N ARG A 346 7.28 6.73 18.34
CA ARG A 346 7.93 5.46 17.95
C ARG A 346 7.23 4.25 18.60
N ARG A 347 6.89 4.33 19.88
CA ARG A 347 6.12 3.29 20.59
C ARG A 347 4.70 3.13 20.03
N GLY A 348 4.05 4.23 19.68
CA GLY A 348 2.72 4.22 19.09
C GLY A 348 2.66 3.49 17.75
N ARG A 349 3.73 3.54 16.94
CA ARG A 349 3.81 2.82 15.66
C ARG A 349 3.73 1.30 15.83
N LEU A 350 4.30 0.74 16.89
CA LEU A 350 4.22 -0.68 17.21
C LEU A 350 2.80 -1.10 17.62
N LEU A 351 2.05 -0.19 18.22
CA LEU A 351 0.70 -0.40 18.74
C LEU A 351 -0.37 0.32 17.90
N GLY A 352 -0.08 0.59 16.62
CA GLY A 352 -0.93 1.38 15.74
C GLY A 352 -2.39 0.92 15.72
N ASN A 353 -2.65 -0.38 15.61
CA ASN A 353 -4.01 -0.93 15.60
C ASN A 353 -4.77 -0.64 16.91
N ARG A 354 -4.08 -0.63 18.06
CA ARG A 354 -4.67 -0.23 19.34
C ARG A 354 -5.04 1.25 19.33
N VAL A 355 -4.15 2.09 18.81
CA VAL A 355 -4.39 3.54 18.72
C VAL A 355 -5.55 3.84 17.77
N PHE A 356 -5.58 3.22 16.59
CA PHE A 356 -6.61 3.49 15.57
C PHE A 356 -8.02 3.17 16.08
N ARG A 357 -8.19 2.11 16.88
CA ARG A 357 -9.50 1.75 17.47
C ARG A 357 -10.09 2.81 18.39
N GLU A 358 -9.26 3.66 19.00
CA GLU A 358 -9.70 4.72 19.91
C GLU A 358 -10.37 5.90 19.20
N PHE A 359 -10.34 5.92 17.87
CA PHE A 359 -10.96 6.92 17.03
C PHE A 359 -12.24 6.43 16.33
N LEU A 360 -12.71 5.22 16.64
CA LEU A 360 -14.03 4.73 16.25
C LEU A 360 -15.08 5.30 17.23
N LEU A 361 -16.17 5.90 16.71
CA LEU A 361 -17.25 6.52 17.46
C LEU A 361 -18.37 5.53 17.81
#